data_5a2b5981da8fbd34ec0625cd7f4fbbe9
#
_entry.id   5a2b5981da8fbd34ec0625cd7f4fbbe9
#
_cell.length_a   1.000
_cell.length_b   1.000
_cell.length_c   1.000
_cell.angle_alpha   90.00
_cell.angle_beta   90.00
_cell.angle_gamma   90.00
#
_symmetry.space_group_name_H-M   'P 1'
#
loop_
_entity.id
_entity.type
_entity.pdbx_description
1 polymer ?
#
loop_
_entity_poly.entity_id
_entity_poly.type
_entity_poly.pdbx_seq_one_letter_code
_entity_poly.pdbx_strand_id
1 'polypeptide(L)'
;NLYRRYGKNYLDRAAEMTIKRMDKWGLNTLANRSDKTIYDKNRKAFILPLENIGFENELMGLMDVYDNGIEKKMDEAIARNVAKYKNNHWLIGYFIGNEPAWISKENRLCSLILNGKDRPIKTELQNFLKESGDTPDTRKTFIYKTFEKLMKAISKSLKKNDPNHLNLGIRYGYIEQLDDELLRISKESFDALSFNCYALSPDHEKMNHALEISGLPMIIGE
;
A
#
# COMPACT_ATOMS: atom_id res chain seq x y z
N ASN A 1 15.82 14.24 25.45
CA ASN A 1 16.11 13.00 26.13
C ASN A 1 14.95 12.63 27.07
N LEU A 2 14.06 11.79 26.57
CA LEU A 2 12.82 11.39 27.25
C LEU A 2 13.08 10.68 28.59
N TYR A 3 14.10 9.83 28.64
CA TYR A 3 14.45 9.12 29.88
C TYR A 3 14.84 10.06 31.02
N ARG A 4 15.61 11.11 30.75
CA ARG A 4 15.96 12.12 31.76
C ARG A 4 14.74 12.86 32.29
N ARG A 5 13.75 13.10 31.40
CA ARG A 5 12.53 13.84 31.76
C ARG A 5 11.49 13.00 32.49
N TYR A 6 11.35 11.73 32.11
CA TYR A 6 10.23 10.88 32.53
C TYR A 6 10.66 9.62 33.32
N GLY A 7 11.97 9.37 33.48
CA GLY A 7 12.48 8.20 34.17
C GLY A 7 12.25 6.88 33.43
N LYS A 8 12.17 5.78 34.17
CA LYS A 8 12.01 4.43 33.59
C LYS A 8 10.74 4.25 32.76
N ASN A 9 9.66 4.98 33.03
CA ASN A 9 8.39 4.90 32.34
C ASN A 9 8.28 5.91 31.18
N TYR A 10 9.41 6.35 30.61
CA TYR A 10 9.45 7.43 29.64
C TYR A 10 8.63 7.17 28.36
N LEU A 11 8.56 5.93 27.87
CA LEU A 11 7.77 5.58 26.68
C LEU A 11 6.27 5.79 26.95
N ASP A 12 5.77 5.27 28.05
CA ASP A 12 4.37 5.41 28.44
C ASP A 12 3.99 6.88 28.66
N ARG A 13 4.84 7.63 29.38
CA ARG A 13 4.66 9.07 29.60
C ARG A 13 4.70 9.88 28.31
N ALA A 14 5.59 9.53 27.38
CA ALA A 14 5.67 10.18 26.07
C ALA A 14 4.39 9.91 25.24
N ALA A 15 3.90 8.69 25.23
CA ALA A 15 2.65 8.33 24.56
C ALA A 15 1.46 9.12 25.11
N GLU A 16 1.29 9.20 26.43
CA GLU A 16 0.25 10.00 27.08
C GLU A 16 0.35 11.49 26.73
N MET A 17 1.56 12.05 26.73
CA MET A 17 1.77 13.44 26.35
C MET A 17 1.49 13.69 24.87
N THR A 18 1.79 12.73 24.02
CA THR A 18 1.47 12.82 22.57
C THR A 18 -0.03 12.86 22.36
N ILE A 19 -0.79 11.98 23.01
CA ILE A 19 -2.25 11.96 22.92
C ILE A 19 -2.84 13.29 23.40
N LYS A 20 -2.39 13.81 24.55
CA LYS A 20 -2.82 15.13 25.05
C LYS A 20 -2.54 16.28 24.09
N ARG A 21 -1.39 16.23 23.37
CA ARG A 21 -1.07 17.23 22.33
C ARG A 21 -1.98 17.09 21.13
N MET A 22 -2.25 15.86 20.68
CA MET A 22 -3.21 15.61 19.61
C MET A 22 -4.59 16.16 19.95
N ASP A 23 -5.08 15.91 21.18
CA ASP A 23 -6.35 16.48 21.64
C ASP A 23 -6.35 18.01 21.56
N LYS A 24 -5.28 18.64 22.07
CA LYS A 24 -5.15 20.10 22.06
C LYS A 24 -5.08 20.69 20.65
N TRP A 25 -4.49 19.97 19.70
CA TRP A 25 -4.30 20.41 18.32
C TRP A 25 -5.45 19.98 17.39
N GLY A 26 -6.47 19.32 17.91
CA GLY A 26 -7.59 18.81 17.11
C GLY A 26 -7.25 17.63 16.21
N LEU A 27 -6.11 16.94 16.45
CA LEU A 27 -5.72 15.76 15.69
C LEU A 27 -6.45 14.53 16.22
N ASN A 28 -7.11 13.79 15.33
CA ASN A 28 -7.96 12.66 15.70
C ASN A 28 -7.40 11.28 15.31
N THR A 29 -6.45 11.21 14.39
CA THR A 29 -5.97 9.96 13.80
C THR A 29 -4.45 9.87 13.87
N LEU A 30 -3.96 8.68 14.22
CA LEU A 30 -2.54 8.30 14.14
C LEU A 30 -2.31 7.69 12.77
N ALA A 31 -1.48 8.37 11.98
CA ALA A 31 -1.16 7.93 10.64
C ALA A 31 -0.12 6.80 10.63
N ASN A 32 0.17 6.32 9.43
CA ASN A 32 1.22 5.37 9.13
C ASN A 32 2.56 5.77 9.79
N ARG A 33 3.31 4.80 10.28
CA ARG A 33 4.59 4.97 11.02
C ARG A 33 4.48 5.65 12.39
N SER A 34 3.28 5.81 12.94
CA SER A 34 3.13 6.22 14.33
C SER A 34 3.70 5.15 15.28
N ASP A 35 4.21 5.60 16.42
CA ASP A 35 4.80 4.69 17.42
C ASP A 35 3.72 3.78 18.03
N LYS A 36 4.05 2.49 18.13
CA LYS A 36 3.17 1.46 18.67
C LYS A 36 2.69 1.75 20.09
N THR A 37 3.54 2.35 20.92
CA THR A 37 3.17 2.71 22.30
C THR A 37 2.05 3.74 22.38
N ILE A 38 1.79 4.47 21.28
CA ILE A 38 0.74 5.48 21.21
C ILE A 38 -0.57 4.83 20.78
N TYR A 39 -0.60 4.05 19.68
CA TYR A 39 -1.85 3.45 19.22
C TYR A 39 -2.32 2.27 20.09
N ASP A 40 -1.42 1.56 20.79
CA ASP A 40 -1.77 0.54 21.79
C ASP A 40 -2.51 1.14 23.02
N LYS A 41 -2.56 2.48 23.16
CA LYS A 41 -3.40 3.14 24.19
C LYS A 41 -4.89 3.09 23.87
N ASN A 42 -5.26 2.79 22.63
CA ASN A 42 -6.68 2.72 22.19
C ASN A 42 -7.46 4.00 22.54
N ARG A 43 -6.93 5.16 22.21
CA ARG A 43 -7.51 6.48 22.48
C ARG A 43 -7.61 7.37 21.25
N LYS A 44 -7.03 6.96 20.17
CA LYS A 44 -7.08 7.62 18.86
C LYS A 44 -7.23 6.55 17.79
N ALA A 45 -8.01 6.86 16.78
CA ALA A 45 -8.05 6.02 15.59
C ALA A 45 -6.65 5.93 14.96
N PHE A 46 -6.33 4.81 14.33
CA PHE A 46 -5.01 4.61 13.73
C PHE A 46 -5.06 3.78 12.45
N ILE A 47 -4.01 3.89 11.65
CA ILE A 47 -3.79 3.16 10.41
C ILE A 47 -2.48 2.40 10.53
N LEU A 48 -2.44 1.19 10.00
CA LEU A 48 -1.24 0.34 9.99
C LEU A 48 -0.77 0.03 8.56
N PRO A 49 0.54 -0.05 8.32
CA PRO A 49 1.06 -0.69 7.12
C PRO A 49 1.05 -2.22 7.29
N LEU A 50 0.82 -2.96 6.22
CA LEU A 50 1.18 -4.37 6.14
C LEU A 50 2.67 -4.48 5.82
N GLU A 51 3.40 -5.21 6.66
CA GLU A 51 4.84 -5.34 6.55
C GLU A 51 5.24 -6.73 6.02
N ASN A 52 6.29 -6.77 5.20
CA ASN A 52 6.91 -8.02 4.72
C ASN A 52 5.93 -9.00 4.08
N ILE A 53 4.96 -8.48 3.31
CA ILE A 53 3.97 -9.31 2.61
C ILE A 53 4.50 -9.90 1.29
N GLY A 54 5.74 -9.56 0.90
CA GLY A 54 6.43 -10.18 -0.23
C GLY A 54 6.85 -9.24 -1.36
N PHE A 55 6.69 -7.91 -1.23
CA PHE A 55 7.19 -6.96 -2.22
C PHE A 55 8.71 -7.06 -2.39
N GLU A 56 9.17 -7.08 -3.65
CA GLU A 56 10.55 -7.33 -4.01
C GLU A 56 11.24 -6.08 -4.57
N ASN A 57 12.35 -5.69 -3.97
CA ASN A 57 13.16 -4.57 -4.47
C ASN A 57 13.72 -4.84 -5.87
N GLU A 58 14.09 -6.09 -6.18
CA GLU A 58 14.56 -6.52 -7.51
C GLU A 58 13.51 -6.30 -8.60
N LEU A 59 12.23 -6.30 -8.23
CA LEU A 59 11.08 -6.01 -9.10
C LEU A 59 10.51 -4.62 -8.87
N MET A 60 11.31 -3.68 -8.38
CA MET A 60 10.91 -2.28 -8.14
C MET A 60 9.66 -2.14 -7.26
N GLY A 61 9.45 -3.07 -6.32
CA GLY A 61 8.27 -3.09 -5.44
C GLY A 61 7.07 -3.86 -6.01
N LEU A 62 7.25 -4.66 -7.04
CA LEU A 62 6.27 -5.66 -7.49
C LEU A 62 6.59 -7.03 -6.85
N MET A 63 5.73 -8.02 -7.06
CA MET A 63 5.95 -9.42 -6.69
C MET A 63 5.85 -10.34 -7.91
N ASP A 64 6.54 -11.47 -7.88
CA ASP A 64 6.33 -12.53 -8.86
C ASP A 64 5.04 -13.31 -8.56
N VAL A 65 3.90 -12.79 -9.01
CA VAL A 65 2.56 -13.36 -8.80
C VAL A 65 2.31 -14.65 -9.62
N TYR A 66 3.27 -15.06 -10.41
CA TYR A 66 3.23 -16.29 -11.20
C TYR A 66 3.96 -17.46 -10.51
N ASP A 67 4.68 -17.18 -9.41
CA ASP A 67 5.23 -18.24 -8.55
C ASP A 67 4.10 -18.93 -7.78
N ASN A 68 3.98 -20.25 -7.98
CA ASN A 68 2.91 -21.08 -7.39
C ASN A 68 2.87 -21.04 -5.84
N GLY A 69 3.96 -20.65 -5.18
CA GLY A 69 4.03 -20.57 -3.72
C GLY A 69 3.70 -19.19 -3.14
N ILE A 70 3.61 -18.16 -3.99
CA ILE A 70 3.58 -16.77 -3.52
C ILE A 70 2.29 -16.42 -2.80
N GLU A 71 1.14 -16.87 -3.30
CA GLU A 71 -0.16 -16.56 -2.68
C GLU A 71 -0.25 -17.11 -1.26
N LYS A 72 0.25 -18.32 -1.03
CA LYS A 72 0.29 -18.92 0.32
C LYS A 72 1.20 -18.15 1.26
N LYS A 73 2.42 -17.82 0.81
CA LYS A 73 3.39 -17.03 1.61
C LYS A 73 2.84 -15.66 1.97
N MET A 74 2.19 -15.00 1.01
CA MET A 74 1.53 -13.70 1.19
C MET A 74 0.36 -13.80 2.17
N ASP A 75 -0.51 -14.80 2.03
CA ASP A 75 -1.66 -15.02 2.93
C ASP A 75 -1.19 -15.26 4.38
N GLU A 76 -0.16 -16.08 4.58
CA GLU A 76 0.45 -16.28 5.89
C GLU A 76 1.08 -15.01 6.46
N ALA A 77 1.71 -14.18 5.62
CA ALA A 77 2.28 -12.91 6.05
C ALA A 77 1.18 -11.91 6.45
N ILE A 78 0.12 -11.78 5.66
CA ILE A 78 -1.04 -10.93 5.97
C ILE A 78 -1.71 -11.41 7.26
N ALA A 79 -1.95 -12.71 7.41
CA ALA A 79 -2.54 -13.27 8.64
C ALA A 79 -1.75 -12.89 9.90
N ARG A 80 -0.39 -12.96 9.84
CA ARG A 80 0.47 -12.53 10.95
C ARG A 80 0.36 -11.01 11.24
N ASN A 81 0.29 -10.19 10.19
CA ASN A 81 0.17 -8.74 10.33
C ASN A 81 -1.11 -8.34 11.06
N VAL A 82 -2.25 -8.91 10.64
CA VAL A 82 -3.56 -8.50 11.16
C VAL A 82 -3.92 -9.14 12.51
N ALA A 83 -3.27 -10.25 12.88
CA ALA A 83 -3.65 -11.08 14.03
C ALA A 83 -3.87 -10.29 15.33
N LYS A 84 -3.02 -9.31 15.59
CA LYS A 84 -3.08 -8.51 16.84
C LYS A 84 -4.25 -7.54 16.86
N TYR A 85 -4.60 -6.95 15.71
CA TYR A 85 -5.47 -5.78 15.65
C TYR A 85 -6.83 -6.02 14.97
N LYS A 86 -7.09 -7.19 14.39
CA LYS A 86 -8.30 -7.52 13.64
C LYS A 86 -9.64 -7.33 14.40
N ASN A 87 -9.57 -7.20 15.73
CA ASN A 87 -10.74 -6.92 16.58
C ASN A 87 -10.60 -5.56 17.29
N ASN A 88 -9.70 -4.70 16.88
CA ASN A 88 -9.45 -3.42 17.53
C ASN A 88 -10.28 -2.32 16.87
N HIS A 89 -11.31 -1.85 17.55
CA HIS A 89 -12.23 -0.80 17.05
C HIS A 89 -11.56 0.57 16.79
N TRP A 90 -10.32 0.78 17.19
CA TRP A 90 -9.57 1.99 16.91
C TRP A 90 -8.77 1.91 15.60
N LEU A 91 -8.60 0.72 15.04
CA LEU A 91 -7.97 0.54 13.74
C LEU A 91 -8.96 0.92 12.63
N ILE A 92 -8.54 1.80 11.73
CA ILE A 92 -9.31 2.16 10.53
C ILE A 92 -9.09 1.11 9.43
N GLY A 93 -7.84 0.78 9.17
CA GLY A 93 -7.47 -0.14 8.10
C GLY A 93 -5.97 -0.22 7.87
N TYR A 94 -5.61 -0.85 6.76
CA TYR A 94 -4.25 -1.18 6.40
C TYR A 94 -3.83 -0.54 5.08
N PHE A 95 -2.66 0.10 5.06
CA PHE A 95 -1.94 0.34 3.81
C PHE A 95 -1.17 -0.91 3.41
N ILE A 96 -1.28 -1.31 2.14
CA ILE A 96 -0.63 -2.52 1.62
C ILE A 96 0.72 -2.26 0.96
N GLY A 97 1.06 -1.01 0.68
CA GLY A 97 2.33 -0.61 0.08
C GLY A 97 2.53 0.90 0.07
N ASN A 98 3.72 1.30 -0.35
CA ASN A 98 4.11 2.70 -0.42
C ASN A 98 4.92 2.98 -1.69
N GLU A 99 4.51 3.98 -2.47
CA GLU A 99 5.22 4.58 -3.59
C GLU A 99 5.91 3.53 -4.51
N PRO A 100 5.13 2.70 -5.25
CA PRO A 100 5.71 1.68 -6.12
C PRO A 100 6.68 2.31 -7.13
N ALA A 101 7.94 1.91 -7.09
CA ALA A 101 9.00 2.55 -7.87
C ALA A 101 8.91 2.29 -9.38
N TRP A 102 8.04 1.37 -9.80
CA TRP A 102 7.85 0.99 -11.21
C TRP A 102 6.86 1.88 -11.95
N ILE A 103 5.97 2.60 -11.28
CA ILE A 103 4.98 3.47 -11.93
C ILE A 103 5.71 4.49 -12.81
N SER A 104 5.25 4.66 -14.04
CA SER A 104 5.90 5.44 -15.11
C SER A 104 7.29 4.92 -15.54
N LYS A 105 7.65 3.69 -15.15
CA LYS A 105 8.92 3.03 -15.51
C LYS A 105 8.70 1.56 -15.91
N GLU A 106 7.54 1.23 -16.45
CA GLU A 106 7.12 -0.12 -16.81
C GLU A 106 8.08 -0.77 -17.80
N ASN A 107 8.56 -0.01 -18.80
CA ASN A 107 9.56 -0.48 -19.74
C ASN A 107 10.88 -0.89 -19.07
N ARG A 108 11.32 -0.11 -18.07
CA ARG A 108 12.51 -0.42 -17.29
C ARG A 108 12.31 -1.68 -16.47
N LEU A 109 11.14 -1.82 -15.83
CA LEU A 109 10.82 -3.02 -15.06
C LEU A 109 10.79 -4.27 -15.94
N CYS A 110 10.16 -4.21 -17.13
CA CYS A 110 10.19 -5.32 -18.09
C CYS A 110 11.63 -5.70 -18.49
N SER A 111 12.48 -4.70 -18.74
CA SER A 111 13.90 -4.95 -19.07
C SER A 111 14.66 -5.59 -17.91
N LEU A 112 14.38 -5.20 -16.67
CA LEU A 112 14.95 -5.85 -15.48
C LEU A 112 14.49 -7.30 -15.35
N ILE A 113 13.22 -7.59 -15.59
CA ILE A 113 12.66 -8.94 -15.57
C ILE A 113 13.32 -9.81 -16.66
N LEU A 114 13.39 -9.32 -17.90
CA LEU A 114 13.97 -10.07 -19.05
C LEU A 114 15.45 -10.39 -18.86
N ASN A 115 16.22 -9.45 -18.31
CA ASN A 115 17.67 -9.60 -18.07
C ASN A 115 18.00 -10.21 -16.70
N GLY A 116 16.98 -10.41 -15.85
CA GLY A 116 17.14 -10.96 -14.51
C GLY A 116 17.20 -12.49 -14.46
N LYS A 117 17.11 -13.02 -13.26
CA LYS A 117 17.08 -14.46 -12.97
C LYS A 117 15.92 -15.14 -13.69
N ASP A 118 16.07 -16.41 -14.01
CA ASP A 118 14.97 -17.24 -14.50
C ASP A 118 13.96 -17.46 -13.38
N ARG A 119 12.72 -17.03 -13.64
CA ARG A 119 11.62 -17.05 -12.69
C ARG A 119 10.28 -16.97 -13.44
N PRO A 120 9.16 -17.37 -12.83
CA PRO A 120 7.86 -17.45 -13.50
C PRO A 120 7.44 -16.15 -14.21
N ILE A 121 7.57 -14.98 -13.59
CA ILE A 121 7.22 -13.70 -14.21
C ILE A 121 8.01 -13.43 -15.50
N LYS A 122 9.27 -13.89 -15.59
CA LYS A 122 10.09 -13.74 -16.80
C LYS A 122 9.52 -14.57 -17.95
N THR A 123 9.18 -15.81 -17.67
CA THR A 123 8.57 -16.73 -18.65
C THR A 123 7.23 -16.17 -19.15
N GLU A 124 6.39 -15.69 -18.23
CA GLU A 124 5.10 -15.09 -18.57
C GLU A 124 5.26 -13.82 -19.42
N LEU A 125 6.21 -12.94 -19.07
CA LEU A 125 6.51 -11.76 -19.86
C LEU A 125 6.99 -12.13 -21.26
N GLN A 126 7.90 -13.11 -21.39
CA GLN A 126 8.40 -13.56 -22.70
C GLN A 126 7.27 -14.12 -23.58
N ASN A 127 6.38 -14.94 -23.01
CA ASN A 127 5.22 -15.47 -23.73
C ASN A 127 4.28 -14.34 -24.15
N PHE A 128 3.96 -13.42 -23.26
CA PHE A 128 3.09 -12.29 -23.54
C PHE A 128 3.63 -11.41 -24.68
N LEU A 129 4.92 -11.08 -24.64
CA LEU A 129 5.56 -10.27 -25.69
C LEU A 129 5.70 -10.99 -27.03
N LYS A 130 5.86 -12.33 -27.00
CA LYS A 130 5.87 -13.15 -28.23
C LYS A 130 4.51 -13.12 -28.95
N GLU A 131 3.42 -13.11 -28.21
CA GLU A 131 2.06 -13.09 -28.75
C GLU A 131 1.59 -11.67 -29.14
N SER A 132 1.91 -10.67 -28.34
CA SER A 132 1.40 -9.29 -28.47
C SER A 132 2.37 -8.31 -29.13
N GLY A 133 3.61 -8.73 -29.41
CA GLY A 133 4.70 -7.87 -29.86
C GLY A 133 5.39 -7.15 -28.69
N ASP A 134 6.66 -6.79 -28.88
CA ASP A 134 7.45 -6.08 -27.85
C ASP A 134 7.46 -4.57 -28.14
N THR A 135 6.51 -3.87 -27.54
CA THR A 135 6.37 -2.41 -27.62
C THR A 135 6.25 -1.80 -26.23
N PRO A 136 6.47 -0.50 -26.04
CA PRO A 136 6.24 0.17 -24.77
C PRO A 136 4.84 -0.08 -24.21
N ASP A 137 3.81 -0.08 -25.04
CA ASP A 137 2.41 -0.26 -24.62
C ASP A 137 2.12 -1.69 -24.19
N THR A 138 2.63 -2.69 -24.90
CA THR A 138 2.46 -4.09 -24.50
C THR A 138 3.21 -4.40 -23.20
N ARG A 139 4.39 -3.82 -22.99
CA ARG A 139 5.12 -3.91 -21.73
C ARG A 139 4.36 -3.28 -20.58
N LYS A 140 3.80 -2.09 -20.76
CA LYS A 140 2.94 -1.43 -19.78
C LYS A 140 1.72 -2.29 -19.45
N THR A 141 1.04 -2.81 -20.47
CA THR A 141 -0.12 -3.69 -20.31
C THR A 141 0.22 -4.93 -19.47
N PHE A 142 1.38 -5.56 -19.71
CA PHE A 142 1.82 -6.70 -18.91
C PHE A 142 2.01 -6.35 -17.43
N ILE A 143 2.69 -5.24 -17.15
CA ILE A 143 2.92 -4.80 -15.76
C ILE A 143 1.60 -4.48 -15.06
N TYR A 144 0.66 -3.83 -15.74
CA TYR A 144 -0.64 -3.50 -15.16
C TYR A 144 -1.49 -4.76 -14.88
N LYS A 145 -1.52 -5.73 -15.78
CA LYS A 145 -2.17 -7.05 -15.53
C LYS A 145 -1.53 -7.78 -14.34
N THR A 146 -0.20 -7.73 -14.24
CA THR A 146 0.53 -8.33 -13.12
C THR A 146 0.19 -7.63 -11.81
N PHE A 147 0.13 -6.30 -11.82
CA PHE A 147 -0.26 -5.49 -10.67
C PHE A 147 -1.71 -5.74 -10.26
N GLU A 148 -2.64 -5.78 -11.20
CA GLU A 148 -4.05 -6.12 -10.96
C GLU A 148 -4.19 -7.49 -10.27
N LYS A 149 -3.53 -8.51 -10.82
CA LYS A 149 -3.51 -9.86 -10.22
C LYS A 149 -2.99 -9.82 -8.77
N LEU A 150 -1.92 -9.08 -8.54
CA LEU A 150 -1.34 -8.90 -7.21
C LEU A 150 -2.31 -8.22 -6.25
N MET A 151 -2.91 -7.09 -6.66
CA MET A 151 -3.82 -6.32 -5.79
C MET A 151 -5.07 -7.12 -5.45
N LYS A 152 -5.64 -7.84 -6.41
CA LYS A 152 -6.79 -8.75 -6.17
C LYS A 152 -6.43 -9.86 -5.17
N ALA A 153 -5.24 -10.45 -5.29
CA ALA A 153 -4.80 -11.49 -4.38
C ALA A 153 -4.59 -10.97 -2.94
N ILE A 154 -3.95 -9.80 -2.79
CA ILE A 154 -3.77 -9.15 -1.49
C ILE A 154 -5.12 -8.77 -0.88
N SER A 155 -6.02 -8.14 -1.64
CA SER A 155 -7.34 -7.74 -1.17
C SER A 155 -8.16 -8.96 -0.69
N LYS A 156 -8.16 -10.04 -1.47
CA LYS A 156 -8.81 -11.29 -1.09
C LYS A 156 -8.26 -11.87 0.21
N SER A 157 -6.93 -11.89 0.35
CA SER A 157 -6.28 -12.39 1.55
C SER A 157 -6.56 -11.50 2.77
N LEU A 158 -6.50 -10.17 2.60
CA LEU A 158 -6.80 -9.24 3.69
C LEU A 158 -8.25 -9.41 4.16
N LYS A 159 -9.21 -9.43 3.25
CA LYS A 159 -10.63 -9.64 3.58
C LYS A 159 -10.92 -10.98 4.25
N LYS A 160 -10.18 -12.03 3.88
CA LYS A 160 -10.27 -13.35 4.53
C LYS A 160 -9.77 -13.31 5.99
N ASN A 161 -8.65 -12.63 6.24
CA ASN A 161 -7.96 -12.64 7.54
C ASN A 161 -8.45 -11.55 8.49
N ASP A 162 -8.94 -10.43 7.93
CA ASP A 162 -9.54 -9.31 8.67
C ASP A 162 -10.67 -8.65 7.86
N PRO A 163 -11.91 -9.13 7.98
CA PRO A 163 -13.05 -8.56 7.27
C PRO A 163 -13.58 -7.26 7.89
N ASN A 164 -13.05 -6.84 9.04
CA ASN A 164 -13.59 -5.73 9.83
C ASN A 164 -12.96 -4.38 9.50
N HIS A 165 -11.76 -4.37 8.90
CA HIS A 165 -11.01 -3.17 8.65
C HIS A 165 -10.79 -2.92 7.16
N LEU A 166 -10.58 -1.65 6.81
CA LEU A 166 -10.47 -1.21 5.42
C LEU A 166 -9.13 -1.61 4.78
N ASN A 167 -9.19 -1.96 3.52
CA ASN A 167 -8.03 -1.99 2.65
C ASN A 167 -7.80 -0.59 2.08
N LEU A 168 -6.90 0.16 2.67
CA LEU A 168 -6.59 1.55 2.27
C LEU A 168 -5.67 1.62 1.03
N GLY A 169 -5.39 0.49 0.43
CA GLY A 169 -4.64 0.37 -0.81
C GLY A 169 -3.16 0.70 -0.68
N ILE A 170 -2.56 0.96 -1.82
CA ILE A 170 -1.21 1.49 -1.92
C ILE A 170 -1.27 3.00 -1.77
N ARG A 171 -0.35 3.55 -1.01
CA ARG A 171 -0.12 4.98 -0.94
C ARG A 171 0.76 5.37 -2.14
N TYR A 172 0.15 5.94 -3.17
CA TYR A 172 0.83 6.37 -4.39
C TYR A 172 1.68 7.62 -4.15
N GLY A 173 2.77 7.80 -4.90
CA GLY A 173 3.67 8.93 -4.73
C GLY A 173 3.01 10.27 -5.08
N TYR A 174 2.28 10.31 -6.18
CA TYR A 174 1.56 11.50 -6.64
C TYR A 174 0.31 11.08 -7.40
N ILE A 175 -0.75 11.89 -7.28
CA ILE A 175 -2.01 11.64 -7.99
C ILE A 175 -1.84 11.78 -9.53
N GLU A 176 -0.92 12.62 -9.97
CA GLU A 176 -0.61 12.85 -11.39
C GLU A 176 0.01 11.63 -12.09
N GLN A 177 0.49 10.65 -11.33
CA GLN A 177 1.03 9.39 -11.86
C GLN A 177 -0.04 8.36 -12.17
N LEU A 178 -1.28 8.59 -11.72
CA LEU A 178 -2.37 7.64 -11.84
C LEU A 178 -3.13 7.88 -13.14
N ASP A 179 -2.98 6.95 -14.08
CA ASP A 179 -3.84 6.91 -15.25
C ASP A 179 -5.14 6.12 -14.97
N ASP A 180 -6.06 6.15 -15.92
CA ASP A 180 -7.38 5.54 -15.79
C ASP A 180 -7.33 4.05 -15.46
N GLU A 181 -6.32 3.34 -15.97
CA GLU A 181 -6.20 1.90 -15.73
C GLU A 181 -5.76 1.62 -14.29
N LEU A 182 -4.78 2.36 -13.75
CA LEU A 182 -4.39 2.27 -12.34
C LEU A 182 -5.56 2.64 -11.41
N LEU A 183 -6.35 3.64 -11.79
CA LEU A 183 -7.55 4.02 -11.04
C LEU A 183 -8.61 2.92 -11.06
N ARG A 184 -8.82 2.23 -12.19
CA ARG A 184 -9.74 1.07 -12.29
C ARG A 184 -9.25 -0.12 -11.46
N ILE A 185 -7.95 -0.45 -11.52
CA ILE A 185 -7.36 -1.50 -10.69
C ILE A 185 -7.55 -1.18 -9.20
N SER A 186 -7.35 0.08 -8.82
CA SER A 186 -7.55 0.54 -7.44
C SER A 186 -9.01 0.38 -6.99
N LYS A 187 -9.96 0.78 -7.84
CA LYS A 187 -11.41 0.63 -7.60
C LYS A 187 -11.81 -0.81 -7.29
N GLU A 188 -11.26 -1.77 -8.02
CA GLU A 188 -11.61 -3.18 -7.86
C GLU A 188 -10.97 -3.84 -6.64
N SER A 189 -9.95 -3.20 -6.07
CA SER A 189 -9.10 -3.83 -5.06
C SER A 189 -9.08 -3.13 -3.70
N PHE A 190 -9.42 -1.83 -3.64
CA PHE A 190 -9.25 -1.01 -2.44
C PHE A 190 -10.57 -0.41 -1.96
N ASP A 191 -10.62 -0.05 -0.68
CA ASP A 191 -11.73 0.70 -0.09
C ASP A 191 -11.49 2.22 -0.09
N ALA A 192 -10.25 2.65 -0.35
CA ALA A 192 -9.86 4.05 -0.51
C ALA A 192 -8.69 4.20 -1.48
N LEU A 193 -8.61 5.36 -2.15
CA LEU A 193 -7.47 5.76 -2.96
C LEU A 193 -6.56 6.65 -2.13
N SER A 194 -5.30 6.27 -1.95
CA SER A 194 -4.34 7.07 -1.19
C SER A 194 -3.17 7.53 -2.06
N PHE A 195 -2.77 8.78 -1.88
CA PHE A 195 -1.60 9.38 -2.54
C PHE A 195 -0.92 10.39 -1.63
N ASN A 196 0.34 10.70 -1.92
CA ASN A 196 1.10 11.71 -1.22
C ASN A 196 0.96 13.06 -1.94
N CYS A 197 1.05 14.16 -1.18
CA CYS A 197 0.98 15.51 -1.72
C CYS A 197 2.03 16.39 -1.04
N TYR A 198 3.11 16.69 -1.78
CA TYR A 198 4.18 17.56 -1.30
C TYR A 198 4.09 18.99 -1.88
N ALA A 199 2.93 19.36 -2.42
CA ALA A 199 2.61 20.71 -2.90
C ALA A 199 1.86 21.51 -1.83
N LEU A 200 1.73 22.83 -2.05
CA LEU A 200 0.96 23.72 -1.16
C LEU A 200 -0.53 23.36 -1.12
N SER A 201 -1.06 22.83 -2.22
CA SER A 201 -2.40 22.25 -2.27
C SER A 201 -2.40 21.06 -3.26
N PRO A 202 -3.29 20.09 -3.07
CA PRO A 202 -3.44 18.99 -4.03
C PRO A 202 -4.03 19.50 -5.35
N ASP A 203 -3.76 18.79 -6.43
CA ASP A 203 -4.35 19.03 -7.75
C ASP A 203 -5.83 18.59 -7.74
N HIS A 204 -6.73 19.56 -7.60
CA HIS A 204 -8.17 19.30 -7.53
C HIS A 204 -8.75 18.73 -8.83
N GLU A 205 -8.21 19.08 -10.00
CA GLU A 205 -8.68 18.54 -11.28
C GLU A 205 -8.36 17.05 -11.37
N LYS A 206 -7.14 16.67 -11.02
CA LYS A 206 -6.72 15.26 -10.96
C LYS A 206 -7.48 14.49 -9.89
N MET A 207 -7.77 15.10 -8.74
CA MET A 207 -8.60 14.47 -7.72
C MET A 207 -10.03 14.22 -8.21
N ASN A 208 -10.65 15.19 -8.86
CA ASN A 208 -12.00 15.04 -9.42
C ASN A 208 -12.02 13.94 -10.49
N HIS A 209 -11.05 13.93 -11.40
CA HIS A 209 -10.92 12.86 -12.40
C HIS A 209 -10.74 11.48 -11.73
N ALA A 210 -9.87 11.39 -10.74
CA ALA A 210 -9.66 10.15 -10.00
C ALA A 210 -10.92 9.67 -9.28
N LEU A 211 -11.71 10.59 -8.72
CA LEU A 211 -13.00 10.29 -8.10
C LEU A 211 -14.03 9.79 -9.14
N GLU A 212 -14.11 10.42 -10.31
CA GLU A 212 -15.02 10.00 -11.38
C GLU A 212 -14.73 8.57 -11.87
N ILE A 213 -13.43 8.22 -12.04
CA ILE A 213 -13.04 6.90 -12.52
C ILE A 213 -13.14 5.83 -11.44
N SER A 214 -12.60 6.12 -10.24
CA SER A 214 -12.53 5.12 -9.17
C SER A 214 -13.78 5.05 -8.31
N GLY A 215 -14.44 6.16 -8.06
CA GLY A 215 -15.53 6.26 -7.08
C GLY A 215 -15.07 6.06 -5.64
N LEU A 216 -13.77 6.01 -5.38
CA LEU A 216 -13.21 5.75 -4.05
C LEU A 216 -13.04 7.04 -3.25
N PRO A 217 -13.29 7.01 -1.92
CA PRO A 217 -12.86 8.09 -1.05
C PRO A 217 -11.34 8.22 -1.08
N MET A 218 -10.84 9.47 -0.97
CA MET A 218 -9.42 9.76 -1.09
C MET A 218 -8.77 10.08 0.24
N ILE A 219 -7.51 9.66 0.39
CA ILE A 219 -6.67 9.94 1.55
C ILE A 219 -5.36 10.55 1.06
N ILE A 220 -5.04 11.76 1.53
CA ILE A 220 -3.69 12.31 1.40
C ILE A 220 -2.85 11.66 2.51
N GLY A 221 -1.88 10.83 2.10
CA GLY A 221 -1.12 9.95 3.00
C GLY A 221 0.14 10.60 3.59
N GLU A 222 0.71 11.57 2.88
CA GLU A 222 1.85 12.42 3.31
C GLU A 222 1.73 13.83 2.76
#